data_2b702341cbcfc4c07cba3ba80288c910
#
_entry.id   2b702341cbcfc4c07cba3ba80288c910
#
_cell.length_a   1.000
_cell.length_b   1.000
_cell.length_c   1.000
_cell.angle_alpha   90.00
_cell.angle_beta   90.00
_cell.angle_gamma   90.00
#
_symmetry.space_group_name_H-M   'P 1'
#
loop_
_entity.id
_entity.type
_entity.pdbx_description
1 polymer ?
#
loop_
_entity_poly.entity_id
_entity_poly.type
_entity_poly.pdbx_seq_one_letter_code
_entity_poly.pdbx_strand_id
1 'polypeptide(L)'
;MRSFRVALLLSGPLVAQAALRPPSAADAARIAEFYRLAPEIEDKVWPGWSKVPAPFVLVTSDTEYLTRFPEPPKEFQKVGDDMYARPRQFQTNLQATFPAFGFPPVIVICEPAYTSSKTSTPWLIVVMHEHFHQMQWAQPDYLKAINDLGLSKGDTSGMWMLNYPFPYDVPEIAESFNHLRDSLLAALNEVDQQKFAPLAKAYLKERKMFFAQFLPGDRKYFSFQLWQEGVARYTQIKAAEAAADYQPSPLFAALPDYTPFSAYALTARARTLDELKHIDITQAKREVVYSFGAAEALLLDRINPDWKTQYWQHLLTTEPLFPGGR
;
A
#
# COMPACT_ATOMS: atom_id res chain seq x y z
N MET A 1 -19.38 -12.03 73.68
CA MET A 1 -19.27 -12.74 72.39
C MET A 1 -18.40 -11.90 71.46
N ARG A 2 -17.15 -12.33 71.21
CA ARG A 2 -16.20 -11.63 70.31
C ARG A 2 -16.19 -12.37 68.97
N SER A 3 -16.67 -11.73 67.90
CA SER A 3 -16.66 -12.27 66.55
C SER A 3 -15.26 -12.07 65.94
N PHE A 4 -14.56 -13.16 65.66
CA PHE A 4 -13.35 -13.19 64.84
C PHE A 4 -13.76 -13.11 63.35
N ARG A 5 -13.33 -12.06 62.66
CA ARG A 5 -13.35 -11.98 61.17
C ARG A 5 -12.04 -12.52 60.64
N VAL A 6 -12.08 -13.68 59.97
CA VAL A 6 -10.96 -14.18 59.22
C VAL A 6 -10.98 -13.49 57.84
N ALA A 7 -9.96 -12.68 57.57
CA ALA A 7 -9.72 -12.09 56.25
C ALA A 7 -8.98 -13.17 55.39
N LEU A 8 -9.66 -13.71 54.42
CA LEU A 8 -9.05 -14.58 53.40
C LEU A 8 -8.31 -13.67 52.39
N LEU A 9 -6.99 -13.63 52.47
CA LEU A 9 -6.12 -13.05 51.46
C LEU A 9 -6.06 -14.03 50.27
N LEU A 10 -6.83 -13.75 49.22
CA LEU A 10 -6.71 -14.40 47.91
C LEU A 10 -5.47 -13.86 47.21
N SER A 11 -4.33 -14.47 47.42
CA SER A 11 -3.15 -14.32 46.58
C SER A 11 -3.37 -15.08 45.26
N GLY A 12 -3.99 -14.44 44.28
CA GLY A 12 -3.98 -14.95 42.90
C GLY A 12 -2.54 -14.98 42.38
N PRO A 13 -2.19 -16.01 41.57
CA PRO A 13 -0.85 -16.04 40.98
C PRO A 13 -0.64 -14.76 40.14
N LEU A 14 0.38 -13.97 40.46
CA LEU A 14 0.95 -13.01 39.54
C LEU A 14 1.49 -13.80 38.35
N VAL A 15 0.74 -13.85 37.25
CA VAL A 15 1.29 -14.27 35.96
C VAL A 15 2.36 -13.22 35.61
N ALA A 16 3.62 -13.60 35.82
CA ALA A 16 4.73 -12.77 35.41
C ALA A 16 4.61 -12.57 33.91
N GLN A 17 4.25 -11.36 33.48
CA GLN A 17 4.21 -11.00 32.07
C GLN A 17 5.64 -11.14 31.56
N ALA A 18 5.87 -12.06 30.62
CA ALA A 18 7.19 -12.28 30.04
C ALA A 18 7.71 -10.93 29.51
N ALA A 19 8.93 -10.57 29.91
CA ALA A 19 9.54 -9.31 29.47
C ALA A 19 9.63 -9.29 27.93
N LEU A 20 9.08 -8.25 27.32
CA LEU A 20 9.15 -8.05 25.88
C LEU A 20 10.63 -7.95 25.46
N ARG A 21 10.98 -8.61 24.38
CA ARG A 21 12.35 -8.69 23.86
C ARG A 21 12.47 -7.86 22.58
N PRO A 22 13.69 -7.41 22.21
CA PRO A 22 13.95 -6.88 20.87
C PRO A 22 13.54 -7.90 19.78
N PRO A 23 13.27 -7.45 18.54
CA PRO A 23 12.95 -8.34 17.44
C PRO A 23 14.09 -9.31 17.13
N SER A 24 13.81 -10.34 16.36
CA SER A 24 14.83 -11.26 15.86
C SER A 24 15.90 -10.49 15.07
N ALA A 25 17.11 -11.03 14.95
CA ALA A 25 18.17 -10.43 14.16
C ALA A 25 17.73 -10.21 12.69
N ALA A 26 16.94 -11.13 12.14
CA ALA A 26 16.39 -11.02 10.78
C ALA A 26 15.40 -9.86 10.66
N ASP A 27 14.49 -9.71 11.62
CA ASP A 27 13.49 -8.64 11.61
C ASP A 27 14.13 -7.28 11.89
N ALA A 28 15.10 -7.22 12.80
CA ALA A 28 15.89 -6.03 13.03
C ALA A 28 16.64 -5.60 11.75
N ALA A 29 17.22 -6.55 11.00
CA ALA A 29 17.87 -6.27 9.72
C ALA A 29 16.87 -5.73 8.68
N ARG A 30 15.65 -6.30 8.58
CA ARG A 30 14.60 -5.83 7.67
C ARG A 30 14.13 -4.41 7.99
N ILE A 31 13.87 -4.11 9.27
CA ILE A 31 13.48 -2.77 9.73
C ILE A 31 14.59 -1.76 9.44
N ALA A 32 15.83 -2.10 9.79
CA ALA A 32 16.98 -1.23 9.54
C ALA A 32 17.19 -0.96 8.04
N GLU A 33 16.98 -1.99 7.20
CA GLU A 33 17.14 -1.87 5.76
C GLU A 33 16.07 -1.00 5.11
N PHE A 34 14.82 -1.03 5.60
CA PHE A 34 13.78 -0.08 5.16
C PHE A 34 14.27 1.36 5.36
N TYR A 35 14.75 1.70 6.54
CA TYR A 35 15.21 3.05 6.86
C TYR A 35 16.53 3.44 6.19
N ARG A 36 17.27 2.49 5.60
CA ARG A 36 18.42 2.75 4.72
C ARG A 36 18.01 2.97 3.28
N LEU A 37 17.12 2.10 2.74
CA LEU A 37 16.68 2.13 1.35
C LEU A 37 15.83 3.37 1.07
N ALA A 38 14.86 3.65 1.95
CA ALA A 38 13.84 4.65 1.73
C ALA A 38 14.43 6.02 1.31
N PRO A 39 15.34 6.66 2.09
CA PRO A 39 15.87 7.98 1.72
C PRO A 39 16.73 7.97 0.44
N GLU A 40 17.22 6.81 0.00
CA GLU A 40 18.00 6.72 -1.25
C GLU A 40 17.13 6.73 -2.52
N ILE A 41 15.85 6.32 -2.41
CA ILE A 41 15.00 6.14 -3.59
C ILE A 41 13.74 7.01 -3.60
N GLU A 42 13.25 7.47 -2.45
CA GLU A 42 11.99 8.18 -2.30
C GLU A 42 11.85 9.35 -3.28
N ASP A 43 12.77 10.30 -3.24
CA ASP A 43 12.70 11.52 -4.08
C ASP A 43 13.02 11.25 -5.56
N LYS A 44 13.60 10.10 -5.90
CA LYS A 44 13.74 9.65 -7.28
C LYS A 44 12.40 9.20 -7.87
N VAL A 45 11.49 8.71 -7.01
CA VAL A 45 10.17 8.24 -7.42
C VAL A 45 9.12 9.34 -7.31
N TRP A 46 9.07 10.04 -6.17
CA TRP A 46 8.13 11.15 -5.93
C TRP A 46 8.84 12.31 -5.25
N PRO A 47 8.95 13.49 -5.89
CA PRO A 47 9.57 14.65 -5.27
C PRO A 47 8.94 15.00 -3.91
N GLY A 48 9.78 15.11 -2.88
CA GLY A 48 9.35 15.46 -1.52
C GLY A 48 8.88 14.28 -0.66
N TRP A 49 8.93 13.04 -1.16
CA TRP A 49 8.55 11.85 -0.40
C TRP A 49 9.45 11.63 0.83
N SER A 50 10.74 11.90 0.72
CA SER A 50 11.70 11.80 1.83
C SER A 50 11.40 12.69 3.04
N LYS A 51 10.47 13.65 2.92
CA LYS A 51 10.02 14.50 4.02
C LYS A 51 8.87 13.91 4.82
N VAL A 52 8.29 12.82 4.34
CA VAL A 52 7.14 12.17 4.99
C VAL A 52 7.63 11.26 6.11
N PRO A 53 7.14 11.44 7.36
CA PRO A 53 7.47 10.51 8.44
C PRO A 53 7.03 9.09 8.12
N ALA A 54 7.89 8.12 8.46
CA ALA A 54 7.67 6.70 8.20
C ALA A 54 7.59 5.87 9.50
N PRO A 55 6.64 6.15 10.43
CA PRO A 55 6.43 5.26 11.54
C PRO A 55 5.93 3.90 11.06
N PHE A 56 6.37 2.85 11.76
CA PHE A 56 6.24 1.49 11.26
C PHE A 56 5.94 0.53 12.41
N VAL A 57 5.03 -0.42 12.19
CA VAL A 57 4.78 -1.57 13.07
C VAL A 57 5.07 -2.86 12.33
N LEU A 58 6.06 -3.61 12.80
CA LEU A 58 6.23 -5.01 12.41
C LEU A 58 5.36 -5.89 13.31
N VAL A 59 4.52 -6.69 12.72
CA VAL A 59 3.67 -7.68 13.40
C VAL A 59 4.31 -9.06 13.27
N THR A 60 4.70 -9.66 14.40
CA THR A 60 5.20 -11.04 14.44
C THR A 60 4.12 -12.00 14.98
N SER A 61 4.46 -13.25 15.17
CA SER A 61 3.53 -14.25 15.71
C SER A 61 2.96 -13.89 17.08
N ASP A 62 3.70 -13.18 17.92
CA ASP A 62 3.36 -12.89 19.33
C ASP A 62 3.56 -11.44 19.77
N THR A 63 4.31 -10.65 19.02
CA THR A 63 4.77 -9.32 19.40
C THR A 63 4.58 -8.33 18.24
N GLU A 64 4.32 -7.07 18.58
CA GLU A 64 4.33 -5.93 17.65
C GLU A 64 5.47 -4.98 18.02
N TYR A 65 6.25 -4.58 17.01
CA TYR A 65 7.38 -3.67 17.16
C TYR A 65 7.09 -2.34 16.47
N LEU A 66 6.90 -1.29 17.24
CA LEU A 66 6.65 0.08 16.77
C LEU A 66 7.95 0.86 16.72
N THR A 67 8.22 1.51 15.58
CA THR A 67 9.41 2.35 15.40
C THR A 67 9.04 3.74 14.89
N ARG A 68 9.81 4.75 15.28
CA ARG A 68 9.72 6.16 14.84
C ARG A 68 8.32 6.80 14.97
N PHE A 69 7.48 6.29 15.87
CA PHE A 69 6.22 6.95 16.20
C PHE A 69 6.47 8.03 17.26
N PRO A 70 5.99 9.28 17.07
CA PRO A 70 6.39 10.42 17.94
C PRO A 70 6.02 10.20 19.40
N GLU A 71 4.82 9.71 19.67
CA GLU A 71 4.27 9.50 21.02
C GLU A 71 3.74 8.06 21.13
N PRO A 72 4.62 7.07 21.41
CA PRO A 72 4.20 5.67 21.50
C PRO A 72 3.10 5.48 22.54
N PRO A 73 2.03 4.73 22.20
CA PRO A 73 0.95 4.43 23.16
C PRO A 73 1.47 3.74 24.43
N LYS A 74 0.80 3.95 25.56
CA LYS A 74 1.26 3.47 26.89
C LYS A 74 1.41 1.95 26.99
N GLU A 75 0.68 1.19 26.18
CA GLU A 75 0.78 -0.27 26.11
C GLU A 75 2.08 -0.76 25.43
N PHE A 76 2.81 0.11 24.76
CA PHE A 76 4.11 -0.22 24.20
C PHE A 76 5.23 0.07 25.21
N GLN A 77 6.14 -0.89 25.38
CA GLN A 77 7.31 -0.78 26.24
C GLN A 77 8.56 -0.59 25.40
N LYS A 78 9.46 0.28 25.81
CA LYS A 78 10.73 0.50 25.11
C LYS A 78 11.61 -0.75 25.17
N VAL A 79 12.07 -1.25 24.02
CA VAL A 79 12.93 -2.43 23.87
C VAL A 79 14.24 -2.13 23.14
N GLY A 80 14.41 -0.93 22.62
CA GLY A 80 15.62 -0.46 21.92
C GLY A 80 15.56 1.04 21.65
N ASP A 81 16.57 1.56 20.96
CA ASP A 81 16.55 2.97 20.52
C ASP A 81 15.45 3.14 19.46
N ASP A 82 14.55 4.11 19.69
CA ASP A 82 13.36 4.39 18.87
C ASP A 82 12.50 3.14 18.54
N MET A 83 12.58 2.09 19.39
CA MET A 83 11.83 0.86 19.22
C MET A 83 11.06 0.50 20.48
N TYR A 84 9.78 0.21 20.28
CA TYR A 84 8.84 -0.14 21.33
C TYR A 84 8.13 -1.43 20.97
N ALA A 85 7.74 -2.22 21.94
CA ALA A 85 7.05 -3.49 21.73
C ALA A 85 5.82 -3.65 22.61
N ARG A 86 4.84 -4.39 22.13
CA ARG A 86 3.70 -4.89 22.91
C ARG A 86 3.33 -6.32 22.48
N PRO A 87 2.57 -7.08 23.28
CA PRO A 87 1.95 -8.31 22.82
C PRO A 87 1.10 -8.06 21.57
N ARG A 88 1.14 -8.98 20.62
CA ARG A 88 0.43 -8.85 19.35
C ARG A 88 -1.08 -8.64 19.53
N GLN A 89 -1.62 -7.67 18.84
CA GLN A 89 -3.05 -7.35 18.75
C GLN A 89 -3.54 -7.37 17.30
N PHE A 90 -2.69 -6.96 16.33
CA PHE A 90 -3.03 -7.03 14.91
C PHE A 90 -2.99 -8.45 14.37
N GLN A 91 -3.72 -8.67 13.27
CA GLN A 91 -3.70 -9.96 12.57
C GLN A 91 -2.35 -10.18 11.88
N THR A 92 -1.88 -11.43 11.82
CA THR A 92 -0.57 -11.80 11.26
C THR A 92 -0.50 -11.75 9.73
N ASN A 93 -1.58 -11.40 9.04
CA ASN A 93 -1.63 -11.19 7.59
C ASN A 93 -1.94 -9.75 7.20
N LEU A 94 -1.92 -8.82 8.17
CA LEU A 94 -2.21 -7.41 7.91
C LEU A 94 -1.07 -6.75 7.15
N GLN A 95 -1.42 -6.01 6.09
CA GLN A 95 -0.58 -5.09 5.35
C GLN A 95 -1.44 -3.87 5.06
N ALA A 96 -1.20 -2.76 5.75
CA ALA A 96 -2.01 -1.56 5.61
C ALA A 96 -1.32 -0.35 6.24
N THR A 97 -1.64 0.84 5.75
CA THR A 97 -1.23 2.11 6.34
C THR A 97 -2.45 2.91 6.77
N PHE A 98 -2.57 3.16 8.07
CA PHE A 98 -3.70 3.86 8.66
C PHE A 98 -3.33 4.49 10.02
N PRO A 99 -4.14 5.43 10.56
CA PRO A 99 -3.87 6.08 11.84
C PRO A 99 -4.23 5.17 13.04
N ALA A 100 -3.56 4.00 13.16
CA ALA A 100 -3.81 3.00 14.19
C ALA A 100 -3.69 3.54 15.63
N PHE A 101 -2.86 4.57 15.82
CA PHE A 101 -2.59 5.20 17.12
C PHE A 101 -2.82 6.73 17.06
N GLY A 102 -3.59 7.20 16.09
CA GLY A 102 -3.68 8.60 15.73
C GLY A 102 -2.68 8.99 14.65
N PHE A 103 -2.45 10.29 14.47
CA PHE A 103 -1.50 10.78 13.46
C PHE A 103 -0.07 10.86 14.01
N PRO A 104 0.93 10.64 13.14
CA PRO A 104 0.86 10.28 11.73
C PRO A 104 0.37 8.84 11.50
N PRO A 105 -0.17 8.50 10.30
CA PRO A 105 -0.53 7.13 9.94
C PRO A 105 0.70 6.22 10.04
N VAL A 106 0.49 4.99 10.50
CA VAL A 106 1.56 4.01 10.69
C VAL A 106 1.43 2.86 9.69
N ILE A 107 2.54 2.43 9.12
CA ILE A 107 2.61 1.19 8.35
C ILE A 107 2.45 0.04 9.33
N VAL A 108 1.48 -0.83 9.14
CA VAL A 108 1.30 -2.07 9.92
C VAL A 108 1.46 -3.24 8.96
N ILE A 109 2.53 -4.00 9.11
CA ILE A 109 2.85 -5.12 8.22
C ILE A 109 3.43 -6.29 9.00
N CYS A 110 3.08 -7.50 8.59
CA CYS A 110 3.61 -8.73 9.18
C CYS A 110 4.94 -9.14 8.53
N GLU A 111 5.62 -10.12 9.15
CA GLU A 111 6.84 -10.73 8.62
C GLU A 111 6.64 -11.26 7.18
N PRO A 112 7.69 -11.27 6.33
CA PRO A 112 7.58 -11.69 4.93
C PRO A 112 6.85 -13.01 4.70
N ALA A 113 7.10 -14.01 5.55
CA ALA A 113 6.51 -15.34 5.43
C ALA A 113 4.97 -15.36 5.47
N TYR A 114 4.36 -14.37 6.12
CA TYR A 114 2.90 -14.23 6.25
C TYR A 114 2.28 -13.29 5.22
N THR A 115 3.09 -12.64 4.39
CA THR A 115 2.65 -11.77 3.29
C THR A 115 2.63 -12.50 1.95
N SER A 116 2.08 -11.86 0.91
CA SER A 116 2.19 -12.34 -0.47
C SER A 116 3.63 -12.32 -1.00
N SER A 117 4.49 -11.48 -0.44
CA SER A 117 5.89 -11.31 -0.84
C SER A 117 6.78 -12.51 -0.53
N LYS A 118 6.50 -13.24 0.56
CA LYS A 118 7.20 -14.44 1.05
C LYS A 118 8.68 -14.27 1.38
N THR A 119 9.38 -13.32 0.78
CA THR A 119 10.83 -13.10 0.91
C THR A 119 11.17 -11.64 1.17
N SER A 120 12.35 -11.36 1.73
CA SER A 120 12.72 -10.06 2.29
C SER A 120 12.78 -8.93 1.27
N THR A 121 13.34 -9.12 0.08
CA THR A 121 13.45 -8.04 -0.92
C THR A 121 12.09 -7.61 -1.48
N PRO A 122 11.21 -8.50 -1.98
CA PRO A 122 9.86 -8.11 -2.38
C PRO A 122 9.05 -7.48 -1.23
N TRP A 123 9.20 -8.00 -0.01
CA TRP A 123 8.55 -7.47 1.19
C TRP A 123 8.97 -6.02 1.46
N LEU A 124 10.27 -5.71 1.36
CA LEU A 124 10.77 -4.36 1.56
C LEU A 124 10.20 -3.38 0.52
N ILE A 125 10.01 -3.82 -0.71
CA ILE A 125 9.37 -3.02 -1.77
C ILE A 125 7.87 -2.85 -1.50
N VAL A 126 7.20 -3.82 -0.86
CA VAL A 126 5.82 -3.63 -0.37
C VAL A 126 5.78 -2.64 0.80
N VAL A 127 6.77 -2.62 1.69
CA VAL A 127 6.87 -1.57 2.71
C VAL A 127 6.98 -0.17 2.07
N MET A 128 7.65 -0.03 0.93
CA MET A 128 7.67 1.24 0.17
C MET A 128 6.30 1.60 -0.43
N HIS A 129 5.50 0.61 -0.87
CA HIS A 129 4.10 0.83 -1.25
C HIS A 129 3.29 1.40 -0.07
N GLU A 130 3.42 0.80 1.10
CA GLU A 130 2.74 1.27 2.32
C GLU A 130 3.25 2.66 2.76
N HIS A 131 4.53 2.93 2.58
CA HIS A 131 5.09 4.26 2.84
C HIS A 131 4.56 5.32 1.86
N PHE A 132 4.24 4.95 0.63
CA PHE A 132 3.57 5.87 -0.29
C PHE A 132 2.16 6.23 0.19
N HIS A 133 1.43 5.31 0.82
CA HIS A 133 0.17 5.67 1.48
C HIS A 133 0.37 6.73 2.57
N GLN A 134 1.48 6.70 3.32
CA GLN A 134 1.77 7.80 4.27
C GLN A 134 1.91 9.14 3.56
N MET A 135 2.50 9.18 2.36
CA MET A 135 2.56 10.40 1.54
C MET A 135 1.17 10.85 1.06
N GLN A 136 0.28 9.92 0.71
CA GLN A 136 -1.11 10.24 0.37
C GLN A 136 -1.86 10.83 1.58
N TRP A 137 -1.72 10.21 2.75
CA TRP A 137 -2.31 10.70 4.00
C TRP A 137 -1.76 12.07 4.44
N ALA A 138 -0.52 12.39 4.10
CA ALA A 138 0.12 13.66 4.44
C ALA A 138 -0.39 14.84 3.60
N GLN A 139 -1.23 14.61 2.59
CA GLN A 139 -1.80 15.71 1.80
C GLN A 139 -2.77 16.54 2.66
N PRO A 140 -2.68 17.88 2.67
CA PRO A 140 -3.43 18.75 3.58
C PRO A 140 -4.94 18.53 3.58
N ASP A 141 -5.53 18.26 2.42
CA ASP A 141 -6.97 18.11 2.24
C ASP A 141 -7.43 16.64 2.11
N TYR A 142 -6.55 15.67 2.35
CA TYR A 142 -6.87 14.25 2.12
C TYR A 142 -8.11 13.80 2.90
N LEU A 143 -8.17 14.03 4.21
CA LEU A 143 -9.31 13.64 5.04
C LEU A 143 -10.61 14.35 4.64
N LYS A 144 -10.49 15.64 4.28
CA LYS A 144 -11.64 16.39 3.76
C LYS A 144 -12.13 15.80 2.46
N ALA A 145 -11.24 15.52 1.52
CA ALA A 145 -11.57 14.92 0.23
C ALA A 145 -12.23 13.53 0.38
N ILE A 146 -11.73 12.68 1.29
CA ILE A 146 -12.34 11.38 1.64
C ILE A 146 -13.79 11.57 2.12
N ASN A 147 -14.02 12.52 3.01
CA ASN A 147 -15.38 12.80 3.53
C ASN A 147 -16.30 13.35 2.44
N ASP A 148 -15.78 14.21 1.57
CA ASP A 148 -16.52 14.84 0.47
C ASP A 148 -16.94 13.83 -0.63
N LEU A 149 -16.32 12.63 -0.69
CA LEU A 149 -16.81 11.54 -1.55
C LEU A 149 -18.25 11.15 -1.20
N GLY A 150 -18.63 11.22 0.09
CA GLY A 150 -19.96 10.87 0.59
C GLY A 150 -20.28 9.38 0.51
N LEU A 151 -19.23 8.52 0.48
CA LEU A 151 -19.37 7.06 0.27
C LEU A 151 -19.41 6.26 1.57
N SER A 152 -18.96 6.83 2.70
CA SER A 152 -18.86 6.13 3.99
C SER A 152 -20.22 5.76 4.59
N LYS A 153 -21.30 6.50 4.24
CA LYS A 153 -22.64 6.29 4.80
C LYS A 153 -22.67 6.20 6.34
N GLY A 154 -21.76 6.93 7.01
CA GLY A 154 -21.64 6.93 8.47
C GLY A 154 -20.64 5.92 9.03
N ASP A 155 -19.98 5.11 8.21
CA ASP A 155 -18.85 4.30 8.66
C ASP A 155 -17.64 5.20 8.98
N THR A 156 -17.20 5.18 10.23
CA THR A 156 -16.01 5.91 10.73
C THR A 156 -14.79 5.02 10.85
N SER A 157 -14.93 3.71 10.59
CA SER A 157 -13.82 2.73 10.68
C SER A 157 -12.93 2.72 9.44
N GLY A 158 -13.40 3.30 8.32
CA GLY A 158 -12.72 3.21 7.02
C GLY A 158 -12.96 1.90 6.27
N MET A 159 -13.67 0.94 6.87
CA MET A 159 -13.94 -0.36 6.23
C MET A 159 -14.79 -0.23 4.96
N TRP A 160 -15.52 0.88 4.79
CA TRP A 160 -16.24 1.15 3.55
C TRP A 160 -15.32 1.20 2.33
N MET A 161 -14.06 1.61 2.49
CA MET A 161 -13.07 1.63 1.40
C MET A 161 -12.80 0.23 0.85
N LEU A 162 -12.90 -0.79 1.71
CA LEU A 162 -12.69 -2.20 1.34
C LEU A 162 -13.98 -2.89 0.92
N ASN A 163 -15.13 -2.50 1.50
CA ASN A 163 -16.39 -3.23 1.42
C ASN A 163 -17.48 -2.49 0.60
N TYR A 164 -17.12 -1.44 -0.15
CA TYR A 164 -18.08 -0.75 -1.00
C TYR A 164 -18.70 -1.72 -2.01
N PRO A 165 -20.03 -1.71 -2.17
CA PRO A 165 -20.72 -2.65 -3.05
C PRO A 165 -20.64 -2.22 -4.53
N PHE A 166 -19.43 -2.16 -5.06
CA PHE A 166 -19.20 -1.88 -6.48
C PHE A 166 -19.70 -3.06 -7.33
N PRO A 167 -20.33 -2.83 -8.49
CA PRO A 167 -20.98 -3.86 -9.29
C PRO A 167 -20.02 -4.76 -10.10
N TYR A 168 -19.06 -5.39 -9.43
CA TYR A 168 -18.06 -6.26 -10.05
C TYR A 168 -18.65 -7.47 -10.78
N ASP A 169 -19.82 -7.95 -10.33
CA ASP A 169 -20.46 -9.16 -10.84
C ASP A 169 -21.44 -8.91 -12.00
N VAL A 170 -21.60 -7.65 -12.44
CA VAL A 170 -22.46 -7.29 -13.56
C VAL A 170 -21.75 -7.70 -14.86
N PRO A 171 -22.36 -8.59 -15.69
CA PRO A 171 -21.70 -9.14 -16.89
C PRO A 171 -21.21 -8.07 -17.86
N GLU A 172 -21.98 -7.01 -18.07
CA GLU A 172 -21.65 -5.92 -18.98
C GLU A 172 -20.43 -5.11 -18.49
N ILE A 173 -20.27 -4.98 -17.17
CA ILE A 173 -19.10 -4.34 -16.58
C ILE A 173 -17.88 -5.24 -16.73
N ALA A 174 -18.04 -6.55 -16.49
CA ALA A 174 -16.94 -7.50 -16.63
C ALA A 174 -16.44 -7.59 -18.09
N GLU A 175 -17.35 -7.64 -19.05
CA GLU A 175 -17.01 -7.65 -20.48
C GLU A 175 -16.29 -6.36 -20.89
N SER A 176 -16.84 -5.19 -20.52
CA SER A 176 -16.25 -3.92 -20.88
C SER A 176 -14.90 -3.69 -20.15
N PHE A 177 -14.73 -4.21 -18.93
CA PHE A 177 -13.42 -4.21 -18.26
C PHE A 177 -12.39 -5.06 -19.02
N ASN A 178 -12.75 -6.24 -19.51
CA ASN A 178 -11.86 -7.08 -20.30
C ASN A 178 -11.38 -6.36 -21.57
N HIS A 179 -12.28 -5.71 -22.30
CA HIS A 179 -11.91 -4.91 -23.47
C HIS A 179 -10.97 -3.75 -23.10
N LEU A 180 -11.31 -3.02 -22.03
CA LEU A 180 -10.50 -1.91 -21.54
C LEU A 180 -9.09 -2.36 -21.13
N ARG A 181 -8.98 -3.47 -20.38
CA ARG A 181 -7.72 -4.10 -19.98
C ARG A 181 -6.86 -4.47 -21.19
N ASP A 182 -7.46 -5.15 -22.17
CA ASP A 182 -6.75 -5.63 -23.36
C ASP A 182 -6.26 -4.45 -24.22
N SER A 183 -7.07 -3.40 -24.33
CA SER A 183 -6.70 -2.13 -25.00
C SER A 183 -5.53 -1.42 -24.30
N LEU A 184 -5.54 -1.37 -22.94
CA LEU A 184 -4.45 -0.83 -22.14
C LEU A 184 -3.15 -1.61 -22.35
N LEU A 185 -3.21 -2.94 -22.27
CA LEU A 185 -2.06 -3.81 -22.50
C LEU A 185 -1.51 -3.69 -23.92
N ALA A 186 -2.37 -3.57 -24.93
CA ALA A 186 -1.94 -3.35 -26.32
C ALA A 186 -1.16 -2.02 -26.44
N ALA A 187 -1.63 -0.94 -25.82
CA ALA A 187 -0.92 0.34 -25.82
C ALA A 187 0.41 0.27 -25.05
N LEU A 188 0.44 -0.40 -23.89
CA LEU A 188 1.67 -0.48 -23.08
C LEU A 188 2.77 -1.34 -23.71
N ASN A 189 2.39 -2.40 -24.43
CA ASN A 189 3.31 -3.32 -25.08
C ASN A 189 3.86 -2.79 -26.41
N GLU A 190 3.24 -1.74 -27.00
CA GLU A 190 3.71 -1.17 -28.26
C GLU A 190 4.93 -0.25 -28.02
N VAL A 191 6.03 -0.60 -28.67
CA VAL A 191 7.30 0.14 -28.59
C VAL A 191 7.46 1.18 -29.70
N ASP A 192 6.80 0.96 -30.85
CA ASP A 192 6.80 1.88 -31.99
C ASP A 192 5.90 3.08 -31.68
N GLN A 193 6.49 4.27 -31.64
CA GLN A 193 5.78 5.49 -31.28
C GLN A 193 4.65 5.84 -32.27
N GLN A 194 4.79 5.49 -33.56
CA GLN A 194 3.73 5.74 -34.55
C GLN A 194 2.52 4.84 -34.35
N LYS A 195 2.75 3.60 -33.92
CA LYS A 195 1.69 2.64 -33.60
C LYS A 195 1.11 2.85 -32.19
N PHE A 196 1.91 3.36 -31.28
CA PHE A 196 1.46 3.65 -29.90
C PHE A 196 0.35 4.70 -29.87
N ALA A 197 0.51 5.81 -30.59
CA ALA A 197 -0.43 6.94 -30.51
C ALA A 197 -1.88 6.55 -30.83
N PRO A 198 -2.20 5.79 -31.89
CA PRO A 198 -3.56 5.32 -32.15
C PRO A 198 -4.06 4.33 -31.11
N LEU A 199 -3.21 3.45 -30.54
CA LEU A 199 -3.59 2.53 -29.47
C LEU A 199 -3.92 3.27 -28.17
N ALA A 200 -3.09 4.22 -27.77
CA ALA A 200 -3.37 5.09 -26.61
C ALA A 200 -4.70 5.85 -26.79
N LYS A 201 -4.97 6.39 -27.98
CA LYS A 201 -6.23 7.07 -28.29
C LYS A 201 -7.44 6.11 -28.22
N ALA A 202 -7.30 4.88 -28.71
CA ALA A 202 -8.33 3.86 -28.60
C ALA A 202 -8.62 3.55 -27.13
N TYR A 203 -7.60 3.30 -26.32
CA TYR A 203 -7.72 3.09 -24.89
C TYR A 203 -8.47 4.25 -24.19
N LEU A 204 -8.10 5.50 -24.45
CA LEU A 204 -8.76 6.65 -23.84
C LEU A 204 -10.25 6.74 -24.20
N LYS A 205 -10.64 6.35 -25.40
CA LYS A 205 -12.05 6.26 -25.81
C LYS A 205 -12.78 5.16 -25.01
N GLU A 206 -12.22 3.98 -24.92
CA GLU A 206 -12.80 2.86 -24.17
C GLU A 206 -12.88 3.16 -22.69
N ARG A 207 -11.83 3.78 -22.10
CA ARG A 207 -11.85 4.24 -20.71
C ARG A 207 -13.02 5.16 -20.42
N LYS A 208 -13.25 6.15 -21.29
CA LYS A 208 -14.39 7.06 -21.17
C LYS A 208 -15.73 6.31 -21.22
N MET A 209 -15.86 5.34 -22.11
CA MET A 209 -17.08 4.51 -22.23
C MET A 209 -17.27 3.62 -21.00
N PHE A 210 -16.21 3.03 -20.46
CA PHE A 210 -16.26 2.21 -19.27
C PHE A 210 -16.74 3.03 -18.05
N PHE A 211 -16.14 4.20 -17.80
CA PHE A 211 -16.56 5.06 -16.68
C PHE A 211 -17.96 5.66 -16.83
N ALA A 212 -18.45 5.79 -18.07
CA ALA A 212 -19.81 6.30 -18.32
C ALA A 212 -20.93 5.31 -17.95
N GLN A 213 -20.60 4.03 -17.74
CA GLN A 213 -21.56 3.00 -17.32
C GLN A 213 -21.91 3.09 -15.84
N PHE A 214 -21.09 3.75 -15.03
CA PHE A 214 -21.23 3.75 -13.58
C PHE A 214 -22.20 4.82 -13.08
N LEU A 215 -22.92 4.49 -12.04
CA LEU A 215 -23.58 5.47 -11.21
C LEU A 215 -22.55 6.41 -10.57
N PRO A 216 -22.94 7.65 -10.22
CA PRO A 216 -21.98 8.63 -9.68
C PRO A 216 -21.17 8.13 -8.46
N GLY A 217 -21.78 7.35 -7.56
CA GLY A 217 -21.10 6.77 -6.40
C GLY A 217 -20.06 5.72 -6.79
N ASP A 218 -20.42 4.81 -7.71
CA ASP A 218 -19.53 3.76 -8.20
C ASP A 218 -18.33 4.35 -8.95
N ARG A 219 -18.59 5.35 -9.79
CA ARG A 219 -17.52 6.08 -10.49
C ARG A 219 -16.55 6.73 -9.51
N LYS A 220 -17.05 7.43 -8.49
CA LYS A 220 -16.22 8.02 -7.43
C LYS A 220 -15.40 6.96 -6.71
N TYR A 221 -16.03 5.85 -6.33
CA TYR A 221 -15.36 4.76 -5.63
C TYR A 221 -14.24 4.14 -6.47
N PHE A 222 -14.50 3.78 -7.72
CA PHE A 222 -13.50 3.16 -8.58
C PHE A 222 -12.35 4.12 -8.89
N SER A 223 -12.63 5.41 -9.18
CA SER A 223 -11.61 6.45 -9.36
C SER A 223 -10.76 6.63 -8.11
N PHE A 224 -11.38 6.64 -6.92
CA PHE A 224 -10.67 6.71 -5.65
C PHE A 224 -9.73 5.52 -5.46
N GLN A 225 -10.20 4.31 -5.72
CA GLN A 225 -9.38 3.10 -5.57
C GLN A 225 -8.19 3.10 -6.55
N LEU A 226 -8.37 3.56 -7.79
CA LEU A 226 -7.27 3.72 -8.74
C LEU A 226 -6.25 4.75 -8.26
N TRP A 227 -6.71 5.87 -7.70
CA TRP A 227 -5.85 6.90 -7.12
C TRP A 227 -5.08 6.37 -5.90
N GLN A 228 -5.78 5.69 -5.00
CA GLN A 228 -5.23 5.18 -3.74
C GLN A 228 -4.28 4.01 -3.97
N GLU A 229 -4.80 2.91 -4.48
CA GLU A 229 -4.11 1.63 -4.55
C GLU A 229 -3.37 1.43 -5.88
N GLY A 230 -3.99 1.86 -6.98
CA GLY A 230 -3.39 1.72 -8.30
C GLY A 230 -2.08 2.49 -8.42
N VAL A 231 -2.06 3.75 -7.96
CA VAL A 231 -0.84 4.56 -7.97
C VAL A 231 0.16 4.09 -6.91
N ALA A 232 -0.27 3.54 -5.78
CA ALA A 232 0.64 2.92 -4.82
C ALA A 232 1.32 1.66 -5.40
N ARG A 233 0.60 0.85 -6.18
CA ARG A 233 1.18 -0.29 -6.91
C ARG A 233 2.15 0.16 -8.01
N TYR A 234 1.83 1.24 -8.74
CA TYR A 234 2.78 1.87 -9.65
C TYR A 234 4.04 2.33 -8.91
N THR A 235 3.87 2.98 -7.76
CA THR A 235 4.98 3.43 -6.91
C THR A 235 5.85 2.25 -6.45
N GLN A 236 5.25 1.11 -6.12
CA GLN A 236 5.97 -0.13 -5.83
C GLN A 236 6.85 -0.58 -7.01
N ILE A 237 6.36 -0.51 -8.25
CA ILE A 237 7.17 -0.81 -9.44
C ILE A 237 8.33 0.18 -9.55
N LYS A 238 8.05 1.48 -9.43
CA LYS A 238 9.07 2.53 -9.55
C LYS A 238 10.10 2.48 -8.44
N ALA A 239 9.70 2.12 -7.21
CA ALA A 239 10.61 1.89 -6.09
C ALA A 239 11.55 0.70 -6.37
N ALA A 240 11.03 -0.40 -6.93
CA ALA A 240 11.85 -1.54 -7.34
C ALA A 240 12.86 -1.13 -8.44
N GLU A 241 12.41 -0.39 -9.46
CA GLU A 241 13.27 0.13 -10.54
C GLU A 241 14.35 1.09 -9.98
N ALA A 242 13.99 1.99 -9.06
CA ALA A 242 14.93 2.93 -8.44
C ALA A 242 15.95 2.26 -7.50
N ALA A 243 15.59 1.10 -6.94
CA ALA A 243 16.44 0.30 -6.07
C ALA A 243 17.36 -0.69 -6.84
N ALA A 244 17.32 -0.73 -8.17
CA ALA A 244 18.04 -1.74 -8.95
C ALA A 244 19.55 -1.79 -8.64
N ASP A 245 20.18 -0.63 -8.44
CA ASP A 245 21.62 -0.50 -8.13
C ASP A 245 21.91 -0.32 -6.63
N TYR A 246 20.86 -0.42 -5.79
CA TYR A 246 21.02 -0.25 -4.35
C TYR A 246 21.86 -1.36 -3.74
N GLN A 247 22.80 -0.97 -2.86
CA GLN A 247 23.68 -1.89 -2.15
C GLN A 247 23.15 -2.11 -0.72
N PRO A 248 22.57 -3.28 -0.43
CA PRO A 248 22.02 -3.56 0.89
C PRO A 248 23.10 -3.66 1.95
N SER A 249 22.69 -3.53 3.22
CA SER A 249 23.60 -3.80 4.33
C SER A 249 24.06 -5.27 4.32
N PRO A 250 25.25 -5.57 4.85
CA PRO A 250 25.71 -6.96 4.98
C PRO A 250 24.74 -7.85 5.76
N LEU A 251 24.06 -7.29 6.77
CA LEU A 251 23.09 -8.04 7.59
C LEU A 251 21.84 -8.41 6.77
N PHE A 252 21.33 -7.50 5.93
CA PHE A 252 20.19 -7.78 5.08
C PHE A 252 20.57 -8.74 3.93
N ALA A 253 21.74 -8.53 3.30
CA ALA A 253 22.21 -9.39 2.24
C ALA A 253 22.51 -10.84 2.70
N ALA A 254 22.77 -11.04 4.00
CA ALA A 254 22.99 -12.36 4.60
C ALA A 254 21.68 -13.10 4.96
N LEU A 255 20.51 -12.48 4.80
CA LEU A 255 19.24 -13.15 5.07
C LEU A 255 19.02 -14.31 4.09
N PRO A 256 18.55 -15.49 4.56
CA PRO A 256 18.40 -16.68 3.71
C PRO A 256 17.36 -16.50 2.61
N ASP A 257 16.44 -15.54 2.77
CA ASP A 257 15.38 -15.18 1.83
C ASP A 257 15.64 -13.87 1.07
N TYR A 258 16.89 -13.39 1.10
CA TYR A 258 17.32 -12.23 0.32
C TYR A 258 17.36 -12.57 -1.18
N THR A 259 16.92 -11.63 -1.99
CA THR A 259 17.08 -11.62 -3.45
C THR A 259 17.70 -10.30 -3.87
N PRO A 260 18.70 -10.26 -4.79
CA PRO A 260 19.25 -8.99 -5.27
C PRO A 260 18.17 -8.02 -5.78
N PHE A 261 18.26 -6.75 -5.40
CA PHE A 261 17.30 -5.73 -5.85
C PHE A 261 17.25 -5.60 -7.36
N SER A 262 18.40 -5.71 -8.05
CA SER A 262 18.48 -5.72 -9.52
C SER A 262 17.65 -6.84 -10.14
N ALA A 263 17.71 -8.06 -9.59
CA ALA A 263 16.94 -9.19 -10.08
C ALA A 263 15.42 -9.00 -9.86
N TYR A 264 15.02 -8.41 -8.74
CA TYR A 264 13.62 -8.10 -8.47
C TYR A 264 13.11 -6.97 -9.39
N ALA A 265 13.89 -5.90 -9.57
CA ALA A 265 13.56 -4.76 -10.42
C ALA A 265 13.24 -5.18 -11.87
N LEU A 266 14.04 -6.09 -12.43
CA LEU A 266 13.85 -6.63 -13.79
C LEU A 266 12.48 -7.28 -14.01
N THR A 267 11.84 -7.78 -12.97
CA THR A 267 10.59 -8.54 -13.06
C THR A 267 9.36 -7.82 -12.51
N ALA A 268 9.55 -6.76 -11.71
CA ALA A 268 8.46 -6.10 -10.98
C ALA A 268 7.34 -5.60 -11.91
N ARG A 269 7.70 -4.88 -12.97
CA ARG A 269 6.75 -4.39 -13.99
C ARG A 269 6.07 -5.53 -14.73
N ALA A 270 6.88 -6.49 -15.24
CA ALA A 270 6.36 -7.61 -16.02
C ALA A 270 5.37 -8.46 -15.22
N ARG A 271 5.64 -8.71 -13.93
CA ARG A 271 4.73 -9.43 -13.03
C ARG A 271 3.40 -8.70 -12.85
N THR A 272 3.40 -7.38 -12.69
CA THR A 272 2.16 -6.60 -12.55
C THR A 272 1.34 -6.59 -13.85
N LEU A 273 1.99 -6.51 -15.03
CA LEU A 273 1.30 -6.57 -16.30
C LEU A 273 0.79 -7.99 -16.62
N ASP A 274 1.52 -9.04 -16.19
CA ASP A 274 1.05 -10.42 -16.30
C ASP A 274 -0.13 -10.71 -15.38
N GLU A 275 -0.10 -10.19 -14.13
CA GLU A 275 -1.26 -10.20 -13.23
C GLU A 275 -2.47 -9.54 -13.88
N LEU A 276 -2.31 -8.33 -14.45
CA LEU A 276 -3.38 -7.63 -15.14
C LEU A 276 -3.95 -8.43 -16.32
N LYS A 277 -3.08 -9.05 -17.10
CA LYS A 277 -3.49 -9.86 -18.27
C LYS A 277 -4.45 -10.99 -17.91
N HIS A 278 -4.27 -11.60 -16.74
CA HIS A 278 -5.02 -12.79 -16.33
C HIS A 278 -6.10 -12.51 -15.27
N ILE A 279 -6.22 -11.26 -14.81
CA ILE A 279 -7.17 -10.91 -13.74
C ILE A 279 -8.62 -10.94 -14.25
N ASP A 280 -9.50 -11.56 -13.47
CA ASP A 280 -10.94 -11.56 -13.67
C ASP A 280 -11.58 -10.64 -12.62
N ILE A 281 -12.25 -9.57 -13.06
CA ILE A 281 -12.86 -8.58 -12.18
C ILE A 281 -13.94 -9.19 -11.29
N THR A 282 -14.65 -10.23 -11.74
CA THR A 282 -15.72 -10.87 -10.97
C THR A 282 -15.16 -11.69 -9.81
N GLN A 283 -13.94 -12.22 -9.94
CA GLN A 283 -13.25 -12.98 -8.90
C GLN A 283 -12.38 -12.09 -8.01
N ALA A 284 -11.58 -11.23 -8.62
CA ALA A 284 -10.65 -10.36 -7.92
C ALA A 284 -11.33 -9.20 -7.20
N LYS A 285 -12.55 -8.81 -7.62
CA LYS A 285 -13.29 -7.69 -7.02
C LYS A 285 -12.40 -6.43 -6.92
N ARG A 286 -12.29 -5.86 -5.73
CA ARG A 286 -11.48 -4.66 -5.47
C ARG A 286 -10.00 -4.84 -5.86
N GLU A 287 -9.47 -6.03 -5.77
CA GLU A 287 -8.05 -6.28 -6.04
C GLU A 287 -7.63 -5.93 -7.49
N VAL A 288 -8.61 -5.85 -8.42
CA VAL A 288 -8.34 -5.45 -9.81
C VAL A 288 -7.70 -4.07 -9.93
N VAL A 289 -7.96 -3.15 -8.98
CA VAL A 289 -7.48 -1.77 -9.04
C VAL A 289 -5.96 -1.65 -8.89
N TYR A 290 -5.31 -2.65 -8.27
CA TYR A 290 -3.85 -2.63 -8.09
C TYR A 290 -3.12 -2.73 -9.43
N SER A 291 -3.27 -3.83 -10.14
CA SER A 291 -2.59 -4.05 -11.40
C SER A 291 -3.11 -3.16 -12.53
N PHE A 292 -4.44 -2.92 -12.57
CA PHE A 292 -5.04 -2.05 -13.57
C PHE A 292 -4.62 -0.58 -13.38
N GLY A 293 -4.70 -0.03 -12.17
CA GLY A 293 -4.30 1.35 -11.88
C GLY A 293 -2.79 1.57 -12.02
N ALA A 294 -1.96 0.57 -11.66
CA ALA A 294 -0.52 0.64 -11.93
C ALA A 294 -0.23 0.71 -13.44
N ALA A 295 -0.94 -0.08 -14.24
CA ALA A 295 -0.82 -0.04 -15.71
C ALA A 295 -1.29 1.30 -16.29
N GLU A 296 -2.39 1.88 -15.78
CA GLU A 296 -2.82 3.24 -16.15
C GLU A 296 -1.74 4.28 -15.85
N ALA A 297 -1.10 4.21 -14.67
CA ALA A 297 -0.03 5.13 -14.29
C ALA A 297 1.23 4.96 -15.17
N LEU A 298 1.56 3.71 -15.58
CA LEU A 298 2.60 3.46 -16.57
C LEU A 298 2.26 4.03 -17.96
N LEU A 299 0.98 4.04 -18.34
CA LEU A 299 0.53 4.71 -19.57
C LEU A 299 0.66 6.23 -19.44
N LEU A 300 0.29 6.80 -18.27
CA LEU A 300 0.46 8.24 -17.98
C LEU A 300 1.92 8.68 -18.13
N ASP A 301 2.90 7.88 -17.72
CA ASP A 301 4.33 8.16 -17.96
C ASP A 301 4.65 8.44 -19.45
N ARG A 302 3.86 7.89 -20.39
CA ARG A 302 4.07 8.05 -21.83
C ARG A 302 3.23 9.16 -22.47
N ILE A 303 2.03 9.43 -21.94
CA ILE A 303 1.06 10.34 -22.57
C ILE A 303 0.91 11.69 -21.86
N ASN A 304 1.32 11.77 -20.60
CA ASN A 304 1.26 13.01 -19.79
C ASN A 304 2.46 13.03 -18.82
N PRO A 305 3.67 13.43 -19.25
CA PRO A 305 4.88 13.37 -18.40
C PRO A 305 4.77 14.14 -17.08
N ASP A 306 3.90 15.15 -17.01
CA ASP A 306 3.71 15.99 -15.81
C ASP A 306 2.62 15.45 -14.86
N TRP A 307 2.07 14.27 -15.13
CA TRP A 307 0.94 13.73 -14.38
C TRP A 307 1.20 13.60 -12.86
N LYS A 308 2.41 13.35 -12.43
CA LYS A 308 2.75 13.25 -11.01
C LYS A 308 2.54 14.55 -10.25
N THR A 309 2.82 15.69 -10.87
CA THR A 309 2.51 17.01 -10.30
C THR A 309 1.00 17.23 -10.22
N GLN A 310 0.28 16.85 -11.26
CA GLN A 310 -1.18 16.97 -11.34
C GLN A 310 -1.90 16.00 -10.37
N TYR A 311 -1.30 14.85 -10.06
CA TYR A 311 -1.84 13.84 -9.15
C TYR A 311 -2.19 14.43 -7.77
N TRP A 312 -1.32 15.26 -7.22
CA TRP A 312 -1.55 15.94 -5.94
C TRP A 312 -2.55 17.10 -6.01
N GLN A 313 -2.83 17.61 -7.20
CA GLN A 313 -3.86 18.65 -7.44
C GLN A 313 -5.27 18.05 -7.58
N HIS A 314 -5.36 16.76 -7.90
CA HIS A 314 -6.61 16.03 -8.14
C HIS A 314 -6.75 14.85 -7.17
N LEU A 315 -6.96 15.17 -5.89
CA LEU A 315 -7.09 14.13 -4.87
C LEU A 315 -8.24 13.16 -5.19
N LEU A 316 -8.00 11.89 -4.94
CA LEU A 316 -8.95 10.78 -5.01
C LEU A 316 -9.51 10.48 -6.42
N THR A 317 -8.89 11.01 -7.48
CA THR A 317 -9.25 10.68 -8.85
C THR A 317 -8.06 10.76 -9.79
N THR A 318 -7.97 9.82 -10.72
CA THR A 318 -6.99 9.85 -11.82
C THR A 318 -7.58 10.38 -13.12
N GLU A 319 -8.90 10.63 -13.17
CA GLU A 319 -9.58 11.00 -14.42
C GLU A 319 -9.02 12.26 -15.08
N PRO A 320 -8.78 13.38 -14.36
CA PRO A 320 -8.24 14.60 -14.97
C PRO A 320 -6.80 14.45 -15.49
N LEU A 321 -6.07 13.40 -15.07
CA LEU A 321 -4.68 13.16 -15.51
C LEU A 321 -4.62 12.68 -16.98
N PHE A 322 -5.72 12.15 -17.48
CA PHE A 322 -5.82 11.67 -18.86
C PHE A 322 -6.28 12.76 -19.81
N PRO A 323 -5.74 12.84 -21.05
CA PRO A 323 -6.18 13.79 -22.06
C PRO A 323 -7.70 13.77 -22.29
N GLY A 324 -8.37 14.91 -22.11
CA GLY A 324 -9.83 15.02 -22.22
C GLY A 324 -10.62 14.50 -21.01
N GLY A 325 -9.95 14.15 -19.93
CA GLY A 325 -10.56 13.89 -18.62
C GLY A 325 -11.15 15.19 -18.01
N ARG A 326 -12.26 15.06 -17.28
CA ARG A 326 -12.91 16.18 -16.58
C ARG A 326 -13.27 15.76 -15.16
#